data_0af863116f41070e6b8f8c92a8d5a0b1
#
_entry.id   0af863116f41070e6b8f8c92a8d5a0b1
#
_cell.length_a   1.000
_cell.length_b   1.000
_cell.length_c   1.000
_cell.angle_alpha   90.00
_cell.angle_beta   90.00
_cell.angle_gamma   90.00
#
_symmetry.space_group_name_H-M   'P 1'
#
loop_
_entity.id
_entity.type
_entity.pdbx_description
1 polymer ?
#
loop_
_entity_poly.entity_id
_entity_poly.type
_entity_poly.pdbx_seq_one_letter_code
_entity_poly.pdbx_strand_id
1 'polypeptide(L)'
;LERIIRPDAVIFTSIGDAHQENFINLEQKCDEKMILARSASKIIYHSYYEPLGRMVAAHFADRRPVDAAAYPEVPESVIGNAASRRNAQIVEAFCDAMHYPAPSFAAAPSVAMRLEVKEGINDSILINDAYNLDLNSLALALDYLHSVALSRRRTLVLSDISQSGLSDDELYSRVAGMVARAGIDFLIGIGPRLKRYAALFACDKEFFTATDECVARINRDAVAGRAILLKGARDFRFEKLVHLLSRKSHTTVLEVDLDAMIHNLNYFRSKLSFGTR
;
A
#
# COMPACT_ATOMS: atom_id res chain seq x y z
N LEU A 1 -18.26 15.65 -8.28
CA LEU A 1 -18.29 14.18 -8.39
C LEU A 1 -19.63 13.62 -7.86
N GLU A 2 -20.07 14.06 -6.65
CA GLU A 2 -21.33 13.61 -6.04
C GLU A 2 -22.52 13.79 -6.99
N ARG A 3 -22.70 14.97 -7.60
CA ARG A 3 -23.78 15.28 -8.54
C ARG A 3 -23.81 14.38 -9.79
N ILE A 4 -22.69 13.77 -10.14
CA ILE A 4 -22.55 12.88 -11.29
C ILE A 4 -22.85 11.45 -10.88
N ILE A 5 -22.23 10.98 -9.78
CA ILE A 5 -22.30 9.58 -9.34
C ILE A 5 -23.61 9.30 -8.61
N ARG A 6 -24.05 10.20 -7.70
CA ARG A 6 -25.22 10.03 -6.82
C ARG A 6 -25.28 8.64 -6.21
N PRO A 7 -24.28 8.28 -5.38
CA PRO A 7 -24.17 6.93 -4.86
C PRO A 7 -25.33 6.58 -3.92
N ASP A 8 -25.85 5.36 -4.02
CA ASP A 8 -26.81 4.81 -3.05
C ASP A 8 -26.13 4.41 -1.74
N ALA A 9 -24.88 3.96 -1.80
CA ALA A 9 -24.08 3.58 -0.67
C ALA A 9 -22.68 4.21 -0.74
N VAL A 10 -22.16 4.65 0.39
CA VAL A 10 -20.79 5.19 0.52
C VAL A 10 -20.07 4.47 1.65
N ILE A 11 -18.85 4.07 1.39
CA ILE A 11 -17.95 3.46 2.36
C ILE A 11 -16.78 4.41 2.62
N PHE A 12 -16.60 4.80 3.88
CA PHE A 12 -15.41 5.50 4.33
C PHE A 12 -14.43 4.50 4.94
N THR A 13 -13.40 4.13 4.19
CA THR A 13 -12.43 3.10 4.61
C THR A 13 -11.46 3.63 5.66
N SER A 14 -10.93 4.82 5.46
CA SER A 14 -10.00 5.49 6.36
C SER A 14 -9.80 6.93 5.93
N ILE A 15 -9.25 7.74 6.83
CA ILE A 15 -8.71 9.05 6.53
C ILE A 15 -7.37 9.21 7.24
N GLY A 16 -6.41 9.85 6.59
CA GLY A 16 -5.07 10.05 7.12
C GLY A 16 -4.36 11.18 6.39
N ASP A 17 -3.05 11.33 6.61
CA ASP A 17 -2.25 12.46 6.13
C ASP A 17 -1.93 12.44 4.62
N ALA A 18 -2.26 11.35 3.91
CA ALA A 18 -2.08 11.28 2.47
C ALA A 18 -2.84 12.41 1.76
N HIS A 19 -2.16 13.17 0.88
CA HIS A 19 -2.73 14.36 0.18
C HIS A 19 -3.20 15.48 1.11
N GLN A 20 -2.57 15.64 2.28
CA GLN A 20 -2.94 16.67 3.27
C GLN A 20 -2.60 18.09 2.80
N GLU A 21 -1.69 18.24 1.84
CA GLU A 21 -1.21 19.54 1.33
C GLU A 21 -2.30 20.49 0.84
N ASN A 22 -3.48 19.95 0.46
CA ASN A 22 -4.61 20.73 -0.04
C ASN A 22 -5.64 21.06 1.06
N PHE A 23 -5.38 20.71 2.32
CA PHE A 23 -6.30 20.88 3.43
C PHE A 23 -5.62 21.52 4.65
N ILE A 24 -6.31 22.42 5.33
CA ILE A 24 -5.80 23.08 6.53
C ILE A 24 -5.61 22.06 7.66
N ASN A 25 -6.55 21.13 7.80
CA ASN A 25 -6.53 20.08 8.81
C ASN A 25 -7.32 18.84 8.34
N LEU A 26 -7.28 17.80 9.14
CA LEU A 26 -7.93 16.52 8.85
C LEU A 26 -9.47 16.63 8.88
N GLU A 27 -10.03 17.54 9.69
CA GLU A 27 -11.48 17.78 9.76
C GLU A 27 -12.00 18.37 8.45
N GLN A 28 -11.34 19.41 7.92
CA GLN A 28 -11.69 19.96 6.61
C GLN A 28 -11.64 18.91 5.51
N LYS A 29 -10.64 18.03 5.57
CA LYS A 29 -10.53 16.91 4.62
C LYS A 29 -11.67 15.91 4.75
N CYS A 30 -12.12 15.61 5.98
CA CYS A 30 -13.31 14.81 6.22
C CYS A 30 -14.55 15.47 5.61
N ASP A 31 -14.78 16.77 5.85
CA ASP A 31 -15.92 17.52 5.31
C ASP A 31 -15.99 17.42 3.79
N GLU A 32 -14.86 17.60 3.11
CA GLU A 32 -14.80 17.47 1.64
C GLU A 32 -15.10 16.04 1.17
N LYS A 33 -14.63 15.03 1.89
CA LYS A 33 -14.93 13.62 1.55
C LYS A 33 -16.39 13.28 1.81
N MET A 34 -17.00 13.83 2.85
CA MET A 34 -18.40 13.61 3.20
C MET A 34 -19.39 14.21 2.18
N ILE A 35 -18.95 15.15 1.33
CA ILE A 35 -19.77 15.66 0.23
C ILE A 35 -20.27 14.50 -0.66
N LEU A 36 -19.45 13.47 -0.87
CA LEU A 36 -19.82 12.32 -1.69
C LEU A 36 -21.02 11.53 -1.12
N ALA A 37 -21.19 11.57 0.20
CA ALA A 37 -22.25 10.82 0.87
C ALA A 37 -23.58 11.60 1.00
N ARG A 38 -23.69 12.82 0.47
CA ARG A 38 -24.89 13.65 0.65
C ARG A 38 -26.18 13.02 0.10
N SER A 39 -26.09 12.28 -1.01
CA SER A 39 -27.22 11.58 -1.63
C SER A 39 -27.36 10.13 -1.14
N ALA A 40 -26.36 9.56 -0.49
CA ALA A 40 -26.32 8.16 -0.11
C ALA A 40 -27.36 7.82 0.97
N SER A 41 -28.07 6.72 0.78
CA SER A 41 -29.00 6.17 1.77
C SER A 41 -28.31 5.25 2.76
N LYS A 42 -27.15 4.68 2.38
CA LYS A 42 -26.31 3.79 3.21
C LYS A 42 -24.94 4.38 3.36
N ILE A 43 -24.48 4.51 4.59
CA ILE A 43 -23.16 5.05 4.90
C ILE A 43 -22.49 4.09 5.87
N ILE A 44 -21.34 3.55 5.45
CA ILE A 44 -20.54 2.63 6.24
C ILE A 44 -19.21 3.30 6.57
N TYR A 45 -18.76 3.20 7.79
CA TYR A 45 -17.50 3.77 8.27
C TYR A 45 -16.90 2.90 9.36
N HIS A 46 -15.71 3.24 9.84
CA HIS A 46 -15.09 2.57 10.97
C HIS A 46 -14.63 3.61 12.00
N SER A 47 -15.18 3.56 13.20
CA SER A 47 -14.95 4.56 14.27
C SER A 47 -13.51 4.59 14.80
N TYR A 48 -12.69 3.59 14.49
CA TYR A 48 -11.25 3.60 14.79
C TYR A 48 -10.52 4.81 14.18
N TYR A 49 -10.98 5.31 13.03
CA TYR A 49 -10.33 6.39 12.30
C TYR A 49 -10.90 7.75 12.72
N GLU A 50 -10.26 8.42 13.68
CA GLU A 50 -10.60 9.77 14.08
C GLU A 50 -9.87 10.84 13.22
N PRO A 51 -10.51 11.98 12.89
CA PRO A 51 -11.86 12.43 13.33
C PRO A 51 -13.01 11.88 12.47
N LEU A 52 -12.75 11.04 11.46
CA LEU A 52 -13.75 10.54 10.51
C LEU A 52 -14.96 9.92 11.23
N GLY A 53 -14.70 9.00 12.17
CA GLY A 53 -15.78 8.28 12.86
C GLY A 53 -16.75 9.22 13.55
N ARG A 54 -16.22 10.17 14.34
CA ARG A 54 -17.02 11.19 15.04
C ARG A 54 -17.81 12.08 14.08
N MET A 55 -17.17 12.51 12.99
CA MET A 55 -17.80 13.42 12.02
C MET A 55 -18.89 12.71 11.20
N VAL A 56 -18.69 11.48 10.77
CA VAL A 56 -19.71 10.69 10.07
C VAL A 56 -20.91 10.46 10.97
N ALA A 57 -20.69 10.04 12.21
CA ALA A 57 -21.75 9.81 13.19
C ALA A 57 -22.58 11.09 13.44
N ALA A 58 -21.93 12.26 13.50
CA ALA A 58 -22.61 13.54 13.72
C ALA A 58 -23.36 14.05 12.47
N HIS A 59 -22.72 14.01 11.29
CA HIS A 59 -23.27 14.59 10.05
C HIS A 59 -24.42 13.76 9.46
N PHE A 60 -24.45 12.45 9.71
CA PHE A 60 -25.41 11.52 9.11
C PHE A 60 -26.24 10.77 10.16
N ALA A 61 -26.39 11.32 11.37
CA ALA A 61 -27.14 10.72 12.47
C ALA A 61 -28.57 10.32 12.05
N ASP A 62 -29.22 11.13 11.24
CA ASP A 62 -30.57 10.91 10.69
C ASP A 62 -30.65 9.70 9.74
N ARG A 63 -29.54 9.32 9.14
CA ARG A 63 -29.44 8.19 8.20
C ARG A 63 -28.95 6.90 8.81
N ARG A 64 -28.68 6.91 10.12
CA ARG A 64 -28.18 5.75 10.88
C ARG A 64 -26.95 5.11 10.21
N PRO A 65 -25.81 5.81 10.14
CA PRO A 65 -24.60 5.28 9.53
C PRO A 65 -24.16 4.01 10.28
N VAL A 66 -23.64 3.03 9.55
CA VAL A 66 -23.23 1.75 10.08
C VAL A 66 -21.76 1.82 10.49
N ASP A 67 -21.48 1.64 11.78
CA ASP A 67 -20.12 1.54 12.28
C ASP A 67 -19.60 0.10 12.18
N ALA A 68 -18.60 -0.10 11.34
CA ALA A 68 -17.98 -1.40 11.13
C ALA A 68 -17.24 -1.94 12.37
N ALA A 69 -16.88 -1.08 13.32
CA ALA A 69 -16.27 -1.51 14.58
C ALA A 69 -17.22 -2.36 15.46
N ALA A 70 -18.54 -2.31 15.20
CA ALA A 70 -19.51 -3.16 15.86
C ALA A 70 -19.53 -4.61 15.35
N TYR A 71 -18.85 -4.90 14.24
CA TYR A 71 -18.77 -6.23 13.65
C TYR A 71 -17.58 -7.02 14.22
N PRO A 72 -17.67 -8.37 14.28
CA PRO A 72 -16.57 -9.19 14.76
C PRO A 72 -15.26 -8.95 13.99
N GLU A 73 -14.15 -8.88 14.69
CA GLU A 73 -12.84 -8.81 14.04
C GLU A 73 -12.46 -10.18 13.48
N VAL A 74 -12.02 -10.22 12.21
CA VAL A 74 -11.51 -11.43 11.59
C VAL A 74 -10.24 -11.88 12.33
N PRO A 75 -10.11 -13.18 12.71
CA PRO A 75 -8.92 -13.66 13.42
C PRO A 75 -7.61 -13.35 12.70
N GLU A 76 -6.56 -13.05 13.47
CA GLU A 76 -5.23 -12.77 12.93
C GLU A 76 -4.65 -13.95 12.12
N SER A 77 -5.02 -15.16 12.46
CA SER A 77 -4.67 -16.37 11.70
C SER A 77 -5.25 -16.40 10.28
N VAL A 78 -6.31 -15.63 10.01
CA VAL A 78 -6.94 -15.50 8.69
C VAL A 78 -6.44 -14.27 7.97
N ILE A 79 -6.35 -13.13 8.66
CA ILE A 79 -5.83 -11.85 8.12
C ILE A 79 -4.81 -11.28 9.09
N GLY A 80 -3.53 -11.36 8.74
CA GLY A 80 -2.42 -11.05 9.62
C GLY A 80 -2.30 -9.58 10.04
N ASN A 81 -2.66 -8.61 9.19
CA ASN A 81 -2.49 -7.21 9.54
C ASN A 81 -3.79 -6.53 10.01
N ALA A 82 -3.68 -5.68 11.04
CA ALA A 82 -4.83 -5.03 11.67
C ALA A 82 -5.62 -4.10 10.73
N ALA A 83 -4.96 -3.43 9.78
CA ALA A 83 -5.64 -2.57 8.80
C ALA A 83 -6.53 -3.39 7.87
N SER A 84 -6.06 -4.55 7.41
CA SER A 84 -6.86 -5.47 6.58
C SER A 84 -8.00 -6.11 7.37
N ARG A 85 -7.80 -6.39 8.68
CA ARG A 85 -8.89 -6.88 9.54
C ARG A 85 -10.00 -5.82 9.67
N ARG A 86 -9.65 -4.54 9.88
CA ARG A 86 -10.64 -3.44 9.85
C ARG A 86 -11.35 -3.29 8.51
N ASN A 87 -10.62 -3.46 7.40
CA ASN A 87 -11.26 -3.48 6.08
C ASN A 87 -12.22 -4.65 5.92
N ALA A 88 -11.91 -5.81 6.49
CA ALA A 88 -12.84 -6.96 6.49
C ALA A 88 -14.11 -6.66 7.28
N GLN A 89 -14.03 -6.03 8.46
CA GLN A 89 -15.20 -5.55 9.20
C GLN A 89 -16.04 -4.57 8.37
N ILE A 90 -15.40 -3.66 7.61
CA ILE A 90 -16.11 -2.75 6.70
C ILE A 90 -16.86 -3.52 5.60
N VAL A 91 -16.26 -4.58 5.06
CA VAL A 91 -16.89 -5.43 4.04
C VAL A 91 -18.09 -6.19 4.65
N GLU A 92 -17.96 -6.75 5.86
CA GLU A 92 -19.06 -7.39 6.57
C GLU A 92 -20.22 -6.42 6.82
N ALA A 93 -19.91 -5.23 7.35
CA ALA A 93 -20.89 -4.18 7.58
C ALA A 93 -21.61 -3.74 6.31
N PHE A 94 -20.88 -3.66 5.18
CA PHE A 94 -21.47 -3.36 3.88
C PHE A 94 -22.39 -4.48 3.40
N CYS A 95 -21.92 -5.73 3.46
CA CYS A 95 -22.74 -6.88 3.05
C CYS A 95 -24.04 -6.95 3.84
N ASP A 96 -23.99 -6.77 5.16
CA ASP A 96 -25.17 -6.75 6.03
C ASP A 96 -26.12 -5.59 5.67
N ALA A 97 -25.58 -4.36 5.54
CA ALA A 97 -26.37 -3.17 5.20
C ALA A 97 -27.06 -3.27 3.82
N MET A 98 -26.47 -4.03 2.90
CA MET A 98 -26.99 -4.26 1.54
C MET A 98 -27.75 -5.59 1.39
N HIS A 99 -27.91 -6.36 2.48
CA HIS A 99 -28.54 -7.68 2.49
C HIS A 99 -27.85 -8.70 1.57
N TYR A 100 -26.52 -8.60 1.43
CA TYR A 100 -25.71 -9.60 0.74
C TYR A 100 -25.33 -10.75 1.69
N PRO A 101 -25.00 -11.94 1.16
CA PRO A 101 -24.45 -13.01 1.97
C PRO A 101 -23.18 -12.60 2.72
N ALA A 102 -23.00 -13.14 3.93
CA ALA A 102 -21.78 -12.88 4.69
C ALA A 102 -20.53 -13.29 3.90
N PRO A 103 -19.50 -12.43 3.84
CA PRO A 103 -18.29 -12.70 3.06
C PRO A 103 -17.45 -13.79 3.73
N SER A 104 -16.72 -14.57 2.93
CA SER A 104 -15.70 -15.50 3.44
C SER A 104 -14.31 -14.93 3.17
N PHE A 105 -13.50 -14.79 4.21
CA PHE A 105 -12.14 -14.27 4.10
C PHE A 105 -11.07 -15.38 4.07
N ALA A 106 -11.46 -16.65 4.20
CA ALA A 106 -10.53 -17.79 4.27
C ALA A 106 -9.65 -17.94 2.99
N ALA A 107 -10.16 -17.50 1.84
CA ALA A 107 -9.46 -17.53 0.56
C ALA A 107 -9.20 -16.12 0.01
N ALA A 108 -9.24 -15.08 0.85
CA ALA A 108 -8.98 -13.72 0.39
C ALA A 108 -7.52 -13.62 -0.12
N PRO A 109 -7.30 -13.23 -1.38
CA PRO A 109 -5.96 -13.11 -1.92
C PRO A 109 -5.20 -11.98 -1.20
N SER A 110 -3.91 -12.18 -0.94
CA SER A 110 -3.05 -11.08 -0.51
C SER A 110 -2.98 -10.05 -1.63
N VAL A 111 -3.17 -8.77 -1.29
CA VAL A 111 -3.06 -7.70 -2.28
C VAL A 111 -1.59 -7.46 -2.55
N ALA A 112 -1.15 -7.71 -3.79
CA ALA A 112 0.22 -7.43 -4.21
C ALA A 112 0.62 -5.99 -3.87
N MET A 113 1.89 -5.77 -3.49
CA MET A 113 2.48 -4.48 -3.12
C MET A 113 1.87 -3.82 -1.86
N ARG A 114 1.13 -4.57 -1.02
CA ARG A 114 0.60 -4.09 0.26
C ARG A 114 0.93 -5.08 1.37
N LEU A 115 2.06 -4.88 2.05
CA LEU A 115 2.60 -5.77 3.09
C LEU A 115 2.70 -7.24 2.64
N GLU A 116 2.94 -7.45 1.34
CA GLU A 116 3.10 -8.77 0.74
C GLU A 116 4.45 -9.37 1.16
N VAL A 117 4.43 -10.53 1.81
CA VAL A 117 5.65 -11.22 2.24
C VAL A 117 6.08 -12.23 1.18
N LYS A 118 7.35 -12.16 0.78
CA LYS A 118 7.99 -13.07 -0.18
C LYS A 118 9.32 -13.59 0.33
N GLU A 119 9.74 -14.75 -0.15
CA GLU A 119 11.12 -15.18 -0.01
C GLU A 119 12.03 -14.28 -0.85
N GLY A 120 13.04 -13.69 -0.21
CA GLY A 120 14.06 -12.93 -0.88
C GLY A 120 15.28 -13.77 -1.26
N ILE A 121 16.22 -13.14 -1.98
CA ILE A 121 17.53 -13.73 -2.29
C ILE A 121 18.34 -13.90 -1.00
N ASN A 122 19.33 -14.81 -1.02
CA ASN A 122 20.30 -14.99 0.06
C ASN A 122 19.65 -15.15 1.45
N ASP A 123 18.61 -15.99 1.55
CA ASP A 123 17.85 -16.26 2.79
C ASP A 123 17.23 -15.01 3.43
N SER A 124 16.91 -13.97 2.66
CA SER A 124 16.19 -12.81 3.16
C SER A 124 14.67 -13.01 3.12
N ILE A 125 13.94 -12.23 3.93
CA ILE A 125 12.49 -12.09 3.86
C ILE A 125 12.21 -10.71 3.28
N LEU A 126 11.38 -10.64 2.24
CA LEU A 126 11.02 -9.40 1.57
C LEU A 126 9.57 -9.04 1.88
N ILE A 127 9.35 -7.87 2.45
CA ILE A 127 8.03 -7.29 2.67
C ILE A 127 7.84 -6.18 1.64
N ASN A 128 6.90 -6.41 0.72
CA ASN A 128 6.59 -5.47 -0.35
C ASN A 128 5.37 -4.61 0.01
N ASP A 129 5.60 -3.34 0.28
CA ASP A 129 4.58 -2.32 0.56
C ASP A 129 4.84 -1.04 -0.25
N ALA A 130 5.14 -1.20 -1.53
CA ALA A 130 5.65 -0.18 -2.43
C ALA A 130 4.57 0.43 -3.33
N TYR A 131 3.41 0.78 -2.77
CA TYR A 131 2.32 1.41 -3.53
C TYR A 131 2.01 2.83 -3.06
N ASN A 132 1.82 3.01 -1.76
CA ASN A 132 1.57 4.31 -1.13
C ASN A 132 2.58 4.56 -0.02
N LEU A 133 2.99 5.82 0.14
CA LEU A 133 3.91 6.22 1.20
C LEU A 133 3.46 7.54 1.82
N ASP A 134 3.04 7.44 3.06
CA ASP A 134 2.76 8.53 4.01
C ASP A 134 3.24 8.12 5.41
N LEU A 135 3.27 9.05 6.37
CA LEU A 135 3.79 8.78 7.71
C LEU A 135 3.03 7.67 8.45
N ASN A 136 1.70 7.63 8.34
CA ASN A 136 0.88 6.62 9.02
C ASN A 136 1.09 5.23 8.41
N SER A 137 1.10 5.14 7.08
CA SER A 137 1.38 3.88 6.38
C SER A 137 2.81 3.39 6.62
N LEU A 138 3.77 4.32 6.77
CA LEU A 138 5.14 3.97 7.15
C LEU A 138 5.20 3.39 8.57
N ALA A 139 4.49 4.01 9.55
CA ALA A 139 4.43 3.49 10.91
C ALA A 139 3.91 2.05 10.95
N LEU A 140 2.77 1.80 10.29
CA LEU A 140 2.16 0.46 10.21
C LEU A 140 3.09 -0.57 9.56
N ALA A 141 3.80 -0.17 8.50
CA ALA A 141 4.73 -1.06 7.81
C ALA A 141 5.98 -1.38 8.66
N LEU A 142 6.48 -0.42 9.44
CA LEU A 142 7.60 -0.64 10.37
C LEU A 142 7.20 -1.56 11.54
N ASP A 143 5.99 -1.41 12.08
CA ASP A 143 5.45 -2.31 13.11
C ASP A 143 5.30 -3.74 12.56
N TYR A 144 4.81 -3.86 11.32
CA TYR A 144 4.71 -5.15 10.64
C TYR A 144 6.08 -5.78 10.37
N LEU A 145 7.07 -4.98 9.92
CA LEU A 145 8.46 -5.45 9.78
C LEU A 145 8.98 -6.00 11.11
N HIS A 146 8.69 -5.32 12.22
CA HIS A 146 9.10 -5.79 13.55
C HIS A 146 8.52 -7.17 13.88
N SER A 147 7.24 -7.41 13.57
CA SER A 147 6.57 -8.69 13.83
C SER A 147 7.10 -9.84 12.96
N VAL A 148 7.45 -9.55 11.69
CA VAL A 148 7.93 -10.56 10.73
C VAL A 148 9.43 -10.84 10.88
N ALA A 149 10.22 -9.85 11.28
CA ALA A 149 11.69 -9.96 11.33
C ALA A 149 12.19 -10.99 12.33
N LEU A 150 11.44 -11.25 13.43
CA LEU A 150 11.88 -12.11 14.54
C LEU A 150 13.28 -11.71 15.01
N SER A 151 14.28 -12.59 14.83
CA SER A 151 15.69 -12.37 15.16
C SER A 151 16.55 -11.83 14.00
N ARG A 152 15.98 -11.60 12.83
CA ARG A 152 16.71 -11.11 11.66
C ARG A 152 17.01 -9.61 11.78
N ARG A 153 18.16 -9.19 11.25
CA ARG A 153 18.46 -7.77 11.09
C ARG A 153 17.47 -7.12 10.13
N ARG A 154 17.08 -5.86 10.41
CA ARG A 154 16.04 -5.14 9.69
C ARG A 154 16.64 -4.18 8.69
N THR A 155 16.19 -4.28 7.46
CA THR A 155 16.55 -3.34 6.38
C THR A 155 15.29 -2.63 5.90
N LEU A 156 15.36 -1.31 5.80
CA LEU A 156 14.30 -0.49 5.18
C LEU A 156 14.80 0.07 3.86
N VAL A 157 14.06 -0.16 2.79
CA VAL A 157 14.22 0.55 1.52
C VAL A 157 13.09 1.56 1.42
N LEU A 158 13.42 2.85 1.43
CA LEU A 158 12.46 3.94 1.53
C LEU A 158 12.64 4.93 0.39
N SER A 159 11.54 5.35 -0.26
CA SER A 159 11.57 6.44 -1.23
C SER A 159 11.32 7.80 -0.60
N ASP A 160 11.43 8.88 -1.40
CA ASP A 160 10.90 10.18 -1.01
C ASP A 160 9.41 10.08 -0.70
N ILE A 161 8.96 10.87 0.29
CA ILE A 161 7.55 11.01 0.66
C ILE A 161 7.01 12.27 0.00
N SER A 162 5.95 12.12 -0.79
CA SER A 162 5.27 13.24 -1.45
C SER A 162 3.98 13.61 -0.72
N GLN A 163 3.53 14.85 -0.92
CA GLN A 163 2.19 15.31 -0.51
C GLN A 163 1.87 15.17 0.99
N SER A 164 2.88 15.35 1.85
CA SER A 164 2.72 15.24 3.31
C SER A 164 2.06 16.46 3.97
N GLY A 165 2.07 17.62 3.29
CA GLY A 165 1.66 18.90 3.88
C GLY A 165 2.65 19.48 4.91
N LEU A 166 3.77 18.79 5.16
CA LEU A 166 4.84 19.21 6.07
C LEU A 166 6.01 19.82 5.30
N SER A 167 6.80 20.66 5.96
CA SER A 167 8.11 21.03 5.45
C SER A 167 9.04 19.81 5.38
N ASP A 168 10.03 19.82 4.49
CA ASP A 168 10.99 18.71 4.37
C ASP A 168 11.75 18.49 5.69
N ASP A 169 12.11 19.56 6.41
CA ASP A 169 12.82 19.46 7.69
C ASP A 169 11.98 18.74 8.74
N GLU A 170 10.71 19.08 8.87
CA GLU A 170 9.79 18.44 9.80
C GLU A 170 9.50 17.00 9.39
N LEU A 171 9.22 16.77 8.10
CA LEU A 171 8.91 15.45 7.56
C LEU A 171 10.04 14.46 7.83
N TYR A 172 11.25 14.78 7.37
CA TYR A 172 12.38 13.86 7.49
C TYR A 172 12.94 13.73 8.91
N SER A 173 12.73 14.74 9.78
CA SER A 173 12.98 14.60 11.22
C SER A 173 12.04 13.57 11.86
N ARG A 174 10.74 13.59 11.51
CA ARG A 174 9.77 12.59 11.97
C ARG A 174 10.11 11.19 11.44
N VAL A 175 10.44 11.08 10.14
CA VAL A 175 10.84 9.82 9.50
C VAL A 175 12.08 9.24 10.17
N ALA A 176 13.11 10.04 10.44
CA ALA A 176 14.33 9.58 11.12
C ALA A 176 14.02 9.07 12.55
N GLY A 177 13.14 9.76 13.29
CA GLY A 177 12.65 9.30 14.59
C GLY A 177 11.89 7.97 14.50
N MET A 178 11.08 7.75 13.46
CA MET A 178 10.36 6.49 13.25
C MET A 178 11.33 5.34 12.93
N VAL A 179 12.30 5.57 12.04
CA VAL A 179 13.34 4.60 11.66
C VAL A 179 14.17 4.18 12.87
N ALA A 180 14.54 5.15 13.72
CA ALA A 180 15.31 4.87 14.96
C ALA A 180 14.48 4.03 15.95
N ARG A 181 13.22 4.39 16.21
CA ARG A 181 12.34 3.63 17.10
C ARG A 181 12.06 2.22 16.62
N ALA A 182 11.95 2.03 15.30
CA ALA A 182 11.75 0.71 14.70
C ALA A 182 13.00 -0.18 14.76
N GLY A 183 14.14 0.36 15.18
CA GLY A 183 15.41 -0.39 15.26
C GLY A 183 15.87 -0.90 13.89
N ILE A 184 15.83 -0.03 12.88
CA ILE A 184 16.34 -0.35 11.55
C ILE A 184 17.87 -0.40 11.60
N ASP A 185 18.45 -1.52 11.18
CA ASP A 185 19.91 -1.70 11.14
C ASP A 185 20.53 -1.09 9.88
N PHE A 186 19.80 -1.14 8.76
CA PHE A 186 20.29 -0.63 7.48
C PHE A 186 19.19 0.08 6.70
N LEU A 187 19.43 1.32 6.29
CA LEU A 187 18.52 2.13 5.49
C LEU A 187 19.05 2.30 4.07
N ILE A 188 18.25 1.96 3.08
CA ILE A 188 18.48 2.29 1.68
C ILE A 188 17.48 3.38 1.31
N GLY A 189 17.95 4.62 1.19
CA GLY A 189 17.12 5.77 0.81
C GLY A 189 17.16 6.03 -0.69
N ILE A 190 16.00 6.24 -1.32
CA ILE A 190 15.89 6.49 -2.76
C ILE A 190 15.10 7.76 -3.00
N GLY A 191 15.76 8.76 -3.54
CA GLY A 191 15.19 10.05 -3.88
C GLY A 191 16.08 11.22 -3.46
N PRO A 192 16.03 12.33 -4.21
CA PRO A 192 16.88 13.48 -3.96
C PRO A 192 16.55 14.21 -2.65
N ARG A 193 15.28 14.20 -2.22
CA ARG A 193 14.85 14.83 -0.97
C ARG A 193 15.37 14.03 0.22
N LEU A 194 15.07 12.74 0.29
CA LEU A 194 15.52 11.86 1.37
C LEU A 194 17.06 11.84 1.48
N LYS A 195 17.76 11.81 0.35
CA LYS A 195 19.24 11.87 0.30
C LYS A 195 19.80 13.14 0.94
N ARG A 196 19.14 14.29 0.77
CA ARG A 196 19.55 15.57 1.38
C ARG A 196 19.55 15.48 2.91
N TYR A 197 18.64 14.70 3.48
CA TYR A 197 18.49 14.53 4.93
C TYR A 197 19.19 13.28 5.48
N ALA A 198 20.10 12.68 4.71
CA ALA A 198 20.84 11.47 5.11
C ALA A 198 21.49 11.56 6.49
N ALA A 199 21.94 12.75 6.90
CA ALA A 199 22.60 12.98 8.20
C ALA A 199 21.68 12.75 9.41
N LEU A 200 20.35 12.81 9.25
CA LEU A 200 19.38 12.59 10.33
C LEU A 200 19.27 11.12 10.75
N PHE A 201 19.69 10.19 9.92
CA PHE A 201 19.56 8.76 10.18
C PHE A 201 20.82 8.23 10.85
N ALA A 202 20.67 7.60 12.02
CA ALA A 202 21.81 7.11 12.83
C ALA A 202 22.26 5.69 12.45
N CYS A 203 21.41 4.89 11.75
CA CYS A 203 21.75 3.53 11.32
C CYS A 203 22.73 3.51 10.13
N ASP A 204 23.28 2.32 9.82
CA ASP A 204 23.98 2.09 8.56
C ASP A 204 23.08 2.48 7.39
N LYS A 205 23.64 3.13 6.36
CA LYS A 205 22.79 3.71 5.33
C LYS A 205 23.48 3.87 3.98
N GLU A 206 22.69 3.79 2.93
CA GLU A 206 23.08 4.08 1.56
C GLU A 206 21.98 4.88 0.85
N PHE A 207 22.34 5.87 0.03
CA PHE A 207 21.37 6.76 -0.61
C PHE A 207 21.61 6.89 -2.11
N PHE A 208 20.51 6.74 -2.85
CA PHE A 208 20.46 6.87 -4.30
C PHE A 208 19.51 8.00 -4.70
N THR A 209 19.68 8.56 -5.88
CA THR A 209 18.77 9.59 -6.41
C THR A 209 17.57 9.01 -7.12
N ALA A 210 17.71 7.78 -7.65
CA ALA A 210 16.67 7.09 -8.40
C ALA A 210 16.73 5.57 -8.17
N THR A 211 15.62 4.89 -8.40
CA THR A 211 15.52 3.43 -8.27
C THR A 211 16.46 2.70 -9.21
N ASP A 212 16.64 3.18 -10.45
CA ASP A 212 17.54 2.55 -11.41
C ASP A 212 19.03 2.64 -10.99
N GLU A 213 19.42 3.71 -10.32
CA GLU A 213 20.74 3.82 -9.71
C GLU A 213 20.91 2.79 -8.59
N CYS A 214 19.91 2.63 -7.72
CA CYS A 214 19.91 1.63 -6.67
C CYS A 214 20.00 0.20 -7.26
N VAL A 215 19.18 -0.13 -8.24
CA VAL A 215 19.19 -1.45 -8.91
C VAL A 215 20.54 -1.79 -9.50
N ALA A 216 21.25 -0.80 -10.08
CA ALA A 216 22.56 -1.01 -10.70
C ALA A 216 23.70 -1.18 -9.65
N ARG A 217 23.56 -0.61 -8.46
CA ARG A 217 24.66 -0.46 -7.49
C ARG A 217 24.46 -1.19 -6.17
N ILE A 218 23.24 -1.63 -5.86
CA ILE A 218 22.94 -2.27 -4.57
C ILE A 218 23.80 -3.52 -4.36
N ASN A 219 24.45 -3.58 -3.20
CA ASN A 219 25.16 -4.78 -2.79
C ASN A 219 24.15 -5.81 -2.24
N ARG A 220 23.91 -6.89 -3.01
CA ARG A 220 22.97 -7.95 -2.65
C ARG A 220 23.41 -8.77 -1.43
N ASP A 221 24.71 -8.83 -1.13
CA ASP A 221 25.22 -9.53 0.04
C ASP A 221 24.95 -8.74 1.33
N ALA A 222 24.85 -7.41 1.23
CA ALA A 222 24.50 -6.57 2.35
C ALA A 222 23.08 -6.78 2.89
N VAL A 223 22.22 -7.43 2.11
CA VAL A 223 20.82 -7.74 2.50
C VAL A 223 20.59 -9.22 2.81
N ALA A 224 21.64 -10.04 2.77
CA ALA A 224 21.56 -11.48 3.06
C ALA A 224 21.07 -11.76 4.50
N GLY A 225 20.19 -12.73 4.66
CA GLY A 225 19.64 -13.16 5.96
C GLY A 225 18.78 -12.12 6.68
N ARG A 226 18.43 -11.00 6.04
CA ARG A 226 17.70 -9.88 6.65
C ARG A 226 16.20 -9.95 6.40
N ALA A 227 15.44 -9.26 7.23
CA ALA A 227 14.06 -8.87 6.90
C ALA A 227 14.09 -7.49 6.24
N ILE A 228 13.59 -7.41 4.99
CA ILE A 228 13.68 -6.23 4.14
C ILE A 228 12.27 -5.68 3.90
N LEU A 229 12.02 -4.45 4.33
CA LEU A 229 10.79 -3.72 3.98
C LEU A 229 11.06 -2.80 2.80
N LEU A 230 10.33 -3.00 1.72
CA LEU A 230 10.27 -2.08 0.58
C LEU A 230 9.05 -1.16 0.76
N LYS A 231 9.29 0.10 1.10
CA LYS A 231 8.25 1.12 1.32
C LYS A 231 8.50 2.31 0.40
N GLY A 232 7.75 2.42 -0.67
CA GLY A 232 7.97 3.44 -1.69
C GLY A 232 6.67 3.99 -2.28
N ALA A 233 6.73 5.26 -2.71
CA ALA A 233 5.67 5.85 -3.52
C ALA A 233 5.69 5.26 -4.93
N ARG A 234 4.52 5.17 -5.56
CA ARG A 234 4.32 4.54 -6.86
C ARG A 234 5.26 5.05 -7.95
N ASP A 235 5.56 6.35 -7.94
CA ASP A 235 6.41 7.00 -8.94
C ASP A 235 7.86 6.48 -8.91
N PHE A 236 8.30 5.89 -7.79
CA PHE A 236 9.64 5.32 -7.65
C PHE A 236 9.77 3.90 -8.23
N ARG A 237 8.70 3.27 -8.68
CA ARG A 237 8.71 1.97 -9.41
C ARG A 237 9.53 0.90 -8.69
N PHE A 238 9.23 0.69 -7.40
CA PHE A 238 9.95 -0.29 -6.56
C PHE A 238 9.74 -1.75 -6.99
N GLU A 239 8.82 -2.03 -7.90
CA GLU A 239 8.68 -3.34 -8.53
C GLU A 239 10.00 -3.85 -9.15
N LYS A 240 10.89 -2.95 -9.62
CA LYS A 240 12.23 -3.30 -10.09
C LYS A 240 13.09 -3.88 -8.96
N LEU A 241 13.03 -3.30 -7.76
CA LEU A 241 13.73 -3.78 -6.58
C LEU A 241 13.10 -5.08 -6.04
N VAL A 242 11.77 -5.17 -6.05
CA VAL A 242 11.06 -6.42 -5.70
C VAL A 242 11.54 -7.55 -6.60
N HIS A 243 11.57 -7.33 -7.92
CA HIS A 243 12.05 -8.34 -8.88
C HIS A 243 13.52 -8.71 -8.65
N LEU A 244 14.37 -7.73 -8.32
CA LEU A 244 15.79 -7.93 -8.06
C LEU A 244 16.08 -8.73 -6.79
N LEU A 245 15.30 -8.46 -5.72
CA LEU A 245 15.53 -8.99 -4.38
C LEU A 245 14.66 -10.21 -4.06
N SER A 246 13.63 -10.50 -4.85
CA SER A 246 12.84 -11.73 -4.68
C SER A 246 13.61 -12.95 -5.13
N ARG A 247 13.48 -14.06 -4.39
CA ARG A 247 13.92 -15.36 -4.84
C ARG A 247 13.15 -15.74 -6.11
N LYS A 248 13.86 -16.05 -7.17
CA LYS A 248 13.21 -16.54 -8.40
C LYS A 248 12.59 -17.90 -8.09
N SER A 249 11.28 -17.97 -7.98
CA SER A 249 10.56 -19.23 -8.13
C SER A 249 10.61 -19.60 -9.61
N HIS A 250 10.88 -20.87 -9.91
CA HIS A 250 10.73 -21.38 -11.28
C HIS A 250 9.24 -21.36 -11.64
N THR A 251 8.76 -20.22 -12.09
CA THR A 251 7.41 -20.09 -12.63
C THR A 251 7.53 -20.25 -14.14
N THR A 252 6.93 -21.29 -14.68
CA THR A 252 6.73 -21.40 -16.13
C THR A 252 5.73 -20.31 -16.51
N VAL A 253 6.18 -19.29 -17.23
CA VAL A 253 5.32 -18.23 -17.74
C VAL A 253 5.02 -18.53 -19.20
N LEU A 254 3.75 -18.63 -19.54
CA LEU A 254 3.31 -18.63 -20.94
C LEU A 254 3.12 -17.17 -21.35
N GLU A 255 4.03 -16.66 -22.18
CA GLU A 255 3.88 -15.36 -22.81
C GLU A 255 3.23 -15.54 -24.18
N VAL A 256 2.14 -14.84 -24.41
CA VAL A 256 1.45 -14.81 -25.69
C VAL A 256 1.58 -13.39 -26.26
N ASP A 257 2.43 -13.26 -27.29
CA ASP A 257 2.57 -12.02 -28.05
C ASP A 257 1.49 -11.98 -29.14
N LEU A 258 0.45 -11.18 -28.91
CA LEU A 258 -0.67 -11.04 -29.82
C LEU A 258 -0.26 -10.39 -31.16
N ASP A 259 0.70 -9.48 -31.16
CA ASP A 259 1.18 -8.83 -32.39
C ASP A 259 1.97 -9.82 -33.25
N ALA A 260 2.79 -10.66 -32.63
CA ALA A 260 3.47 -11.76 -33.31
C ALA A 260 2.47 -12.79 -33.88
N MET A 261 1.40 -13.09 -33.14
CA MET A 261 0.34 -13.99 -33.63
C MET A 261 -0.40 -13.39 -34.85
N ILE A 262 -0.74 -12.10 -34.80
CA ILE A 262 -1.37 -11.39 -35.91
C ILE A 262 -0.43 -11.35 -37.11
N HIS A 263 0.86 -11.06 -36.91
CA HIS A 263 1.86 -11.08 -37.95
C HIS A 263 1.92 -12.45 -38.64
N ASN A 264 2.03 -13.52 -37.87
CA ASN A 264 2.07 -14.90 -38.37
C ASN A 264 0.79 -15.25 -39.13
N LEU A 265 -0.38 -14.90 -38.59
CA LEU A 265 -1.65 -15.13 -39.26
C LEU A 265 -1.71 -14.43 -40.63
N ASN A 266 -1.29 -13.17 -40.67
CA ASN A 266 -1.28 -12.40 -41.92
C ASN A 266 -0.26 -12.95 -42.93
N TYR A 267 0.91 -13.40 -42.45
CA TYR A 267 1.90 -14.06 -43.28
C TYR A 267 1.33 -15.33 -43.93
N PHE A 268 0.70 -16.21 -43.16
CA PHE A 268 0.10 -17.44 -43.72
C PHE A 268 -1.05 -17.11 -44.66
N ARG A 269 -1.93 -16.15 -44.32
CA ARG A 269 -3.01 -15.68 -45.22
C ARG A 269 -2.48 -15.17 -46.54
N SER A 270 -1.33 -14.50 -46.57
CA SER A 270 -0.72 -14.04 -47.83
C SER A 270 -0.19 -15.15 -48.74
N LYS A 271 -0.01 -16.37 -48.20
CA LYS A 271 0.45 -17.55 -48.95
C LYS A 271 -0.70 -18.46 -49.40
N LEU A 272 -1.91 -18.21 -48.88
CA LEU A 272 -3.08 -19.04 -49.23
C LEU A 272 -3.85 -18.44 -50.39
N SER A 273 -4.51 -19.28 -51.16
CA SER A 273 -5.40 -18.84 -52.25
C SER A 273 -6.64 -18.17 -51.71
N PHE A 274 -7.20 -17.22 -52.47
CA PHE A 274 -8.43 -16.56 -52.09
C PHE A 274 -9.57 -17.56 -51.85
N GLY A 275 -10.17 -17.50 -50.65
CA GLY A 275 -11.26 -18.41 -50.26
C GLY A 275 -10.82 -19.66 -49.48
N THR A 276 -9.54 -19.85 -49.19
CA THR A 276 -9.09 -20.90 -48.27
C THR A 276 -9.57 -20.61 -46.84
N ARG A 277 -10.27 -21.56 -46.22
CA ARG A 277 -10.79 -21.48 -44.84
C ARG A 277 -9.94 -22.28 -43.88
#